data_0fbc7d91a74241b429a218d2efd81466
#
_entry.id   0fbc7d91a74241b429a218d2efd81466
#
_cell.length_a   1.000
_cell.length_b   1.000
_cell.length_c   1.000
_cell.angle_alpha   90.00
_cell.angle_beta   90.00
_cell.angle_gamma   90.00
#
_symmetry.space_group_name_H-M   'P 1'
#
loop_
_entity.id
_entity.type
_entity.pdbx_description
1 polymer ?
#
loop_
_entity_poly.entity_id
_entity_poly.type
_entity_poly.pdbx_seq_one_letter_code
_entity_poly.pdbx_strand_id
1 'polypeptide(L)'
;LDKKKSLEILDSGLDYIIFSFDGGTKKTYEKYRPGRFKTNSFETVYENIKKFCMLKKEQKKKFPVTKIQMVITNETKSEINNFYDLFEDFVDDITVTPYQERGGGLADVDEIVQDKLKQYFKKNDLNHDTPYLSKGDNKIFVSEGRKPCYQPLQRLMITFNGMVAMCCMDWGAQHCVGYL
;
A
#
# COMPACT_ATOMS: atom_id res chain seq x y z
N LEU A 1 15.10 -10.94 -2.19
CA LEU A 1 16.23 -10.12 -2.67
C LEU A 1 17.53 -10.71 -2.14
N ASP A 2 18.41 -11.17 -3.05
CA ASP A 2 19.79 -11.50 -2.70
C ASP A 2 20.67 -10.24 -2.72
N LYS A 3 21.93 -10.38 -2.25
CA LYS A 3 22.87 -9.26 -2.17
C LYS A 3 23.18 -8.66 -3.55
N LYS A 4 23.34 -9.51 -4.58
CA LYS A 4 23.65 -9.08 -5.95
C LYS A 4 22.52 -8.21 -6.49
N LYS A 5 21.28 -8.69 -6.39
CA LYS A 5 20.11 -7.94 -6.85
C LYS A 5 19.88 -6.64 -6.08
N SER A 6 20.18 -6.65 -4.78
CA SER A 6 20.10 -5.45 -3.96
C SER A 6 21.10 -4.39 -4.42
N LEU A 7 22.34 -4.76 -4.75
CA LEU A 7 23.34 -3.84 -5.31
C LEU A 7 22.92 -3.30 -6.68
N GLU A 8 22.42 -4.16 -7.57
CA GLU A 8 21.90 -3.73 -8.87
C GLU A 8 20.80 -2.67 -8.73
N ILE A 9 19.88 -2.85 -7.78
CA ILE A 9 18.81 -1.88 -7.49
C ILE A 9 19.40 -0.58 -6.93
N LEU A 10 20.35 -0.67 -6.00
CA LEU A 10 21.00 0.50 -5.42
C LEU A 10 21.80 1.31 -6.46
N ASP A 11 22.30 0.67 -7.51
CA ASP A 11 23.10 1.30 -8.59
C ASP A 11 22.24 1.70 -9.80
N SER A 12 20.96 1.36 -9.83
CA SER A 12 20.07 1.59 -10.98
C SER A 12 19.64 3.05 -11.18
N GLY A 13 19.90 3.94 -10.21
CA GLY A 13 19.39 5.31 -10.24
C GLY A 13 17.93 5.44 -9.81
N LEU A 14 17.37 4.42 -9.18
CA LEU A 14 16.00 4.43 -8.64
C LEU A 14 15.89 5.47 -7.51
N ASP A 15 14.88 6.36 -7.57
CA ASP A 15 14.66 7.39 -6.56
C ASP A 15 13.89 6.86 -5.35
N TYR A 16 12.99 5.90 -5.56
CA TYR A 16 12.03 5.47 -4.55
C TYR A 16 11.67 4.00 -4.66
N ILE A 17 11.63 3.28 -3.55
CA ILE A 17 11.18 1.89 -3.49
C ILE A 17 10.15 1.71 -2.38
N ILE A 18 9.02 1.08 -2.70
CA ILE A 18 7.96 0.79 -1.74
C ILE A 18 7.88 -0.71 -1.54
N PHE A 19 7.98 -1.13 -0.29
CA PHE A 19 7.73 -2.49 0.13
C PHE A 19 6.31 -2.58 0.69
N SER A 20 5.49 -3.45 0.14
CA SER A 20 4.16 -3.73 0.68
C SER A 20 4.25 -4.91 1.65
N PHE A 21 3.89 -4.66 2.91
CA PHE A 21 4.02 -5.64 3.98
C PHE A 21 2.77 -5.58 4.88
N ASP A 22 1.78 -6.42 4.60
CA ASP A 22 0.45 -6.33 5.23
C ASP A 22 0.36 -7.23 6.48
N GLY A 23 0.78 -6.69 7.61
CA GLY A 23 0.67 -7.29 8.94
C GLY A 23 1.83 -6.90 9.85
N GLY A 24 1.55 -6.69 11.13
CA GLY A 24 2.53 -6.51 12.19
C GLY A 24 2.91 -7.83 12.87
N THR A 25 2.29 -8.95 12.45
CA THR A 25 2.58 -10.29 12.95
C THR A 25 2.73 -11.28 11.80
N LYS A 26 3.48 -12.36 12.05
CA LYS A 26 3.64 -13.47 11.09
C LYS A 26 2.31 -14.01 10.62
N LYS A 27 1.39 -14.26 11.54
CA LYS A 27 0.08 -14.86 11.25
C LYS A 27 -0.70 -14.01 10.25
N THR A 28 -0.76 -12.71 10.46
CA THR A 28 -1.52 -11.78 9.61
C THR A 28 -0.82 -11.58 8.28
N TYR A 29 0.50 -11.38 8.29
CA TYR A 29 1.28 -11.24 7.06
C TYR A 29 1.12 -12.45 6.13
N GLU A 30 1.33 -13.67 6.63
CA GLU A 30 1.25 -14.89 5.82
C GLU A 30 -0.16 -15.20 5.33
N LYS A 31 -1.20 -14.73 6.04
CA LYS A 31 -2.58 -14.79 5.59
C LYS A 31 -2.82 -13.89 4.37
N TYR A 32 -2.36 -12.65 4.41
CA TYR A 32 -2.61 -11.69 3.32
C TYR A 32 -1.62 -11.80 2.17
N ARG A 33 -0.43 -12.29 2.43
CA ARG A 33 0.68 -12.39 1.46
C ARG A 33 1.29 -13.79 1.36
N PRO A 34 0.49 -14.82 1.07
CA PRO A 34 1.00 -16.21 1.02
C PRO A 34 2.02 -16.42 -0.11
N GLY A 35 2.10 -15.48 -1.07
CA GLY A 35 2.93 -15.60 -2.27
C GLY A 35 2.41 -16.64 -3.27
N ARG A 36 2.85 -16.51 -4.53
CA ARG A 36 2.40 -17.37 -5.63
C ARG A 36 2.66 -18.87 -5.37
N PHE A 37 3.75 -19.20 -4.69
CA PHE A 37 4.16 -20.56 -4.40
C PHE A 37 4.16 -20.89 -2.90
N LYS A 38 3.44 -20.10 -2.09
CA LYS A 38 3.45 -20.21 -0.62
C LYS A 38 4.87 -20.13 0.00
N THR A 39 5.77 -19.39 -0.66
CA THR A 39 7.18 -19.26 -0.27
C THR A 39 7.51 -17.93 0.40
N ASN A 40 6.54 -17.00 0.47
CA ASN A 40 6.71 -15.72 1.14
C ASN A 40 6.49 -15.87 2.65
N SER A 41 7.47 -16.45 3.35
CA SER A 41 7.42 -16.42 4.80
C SER A 41 7.68 -15.00 5.31
N PHE A 42 7.04 -14.64 6.40
CA PHE A 42 7.24 -13.38 7.10
C PHE A 42 8.74 -13.10 7.35
N GLU A 43 9.44 -14.07 7.91
CA GLU A 43 10.86 -13.93 8.25
C GLU A 43 11.73 -13.68 7.02
N THR A 44 11.47 -14.42 5.94
CA THR A 44 12.28 -14.29 4.70
C THR A 44 12.12 -12.89 4.10
N VAL A 45 10.88 -12.38 4.04
CA VAL A 45 10.63 -11.06 3.44
C VAL A 45 11.12 -9.95 4.36
N TYR A 46 10.87 -10.05 5.66
CA TYR A 46 11.38 -9.11 6.65
C TYR A 46 12.91 -8.99 6.58
N GLU A 47 13.61 -10.12 6.63
CA GLU A 47 15.08 -10.16 6.55
C GLU A 47 15.63 -9.61 5.23
N ASN A 48 14.94 -9.86 4.11
CA ASN A 48 15.34 -9.32 2.82
C ASN A 48 15.21 -7.78 2.78
N ILE A 49 14.14 -7.22 3.35
CA ILE A 49 13.94 -5.77 3.44
C ILE A 49 15.02 -5.16 4.35
N LYS A 50 15.21 -5.74 5.53
CA LYS A 50 16.22 -5.29 6.49
C LYS A 50 17.63 -5.28 5.88
N LYS A 51 18.03 -6.39 5.25
CA LYS A 51 19.34 -6.51 4.58
C LYS A 51 19.51 -5.48 3.47
N PHE A 52 18.46 -5.21 2.69
CA PHE A 52 18.49 -4.18 1.64
C PHE A 52 18.73 -2.79 2.23
N CYS A 53 17.98 -2.42 3.28
CA CYS A 53 18.12 -1.12 3.93
C CYS A 53 19.48 -0.96 4.62
N MET A 54 19.98 -2.02 5.27
CA MET A 54 21.32 -2.00 5.86
C MET A 54 22.41 -1.86 4.80
N LEU A 55 22.33 -2.58 3.69
CA LEU A 55 23.26 -2.46 2.58
C LEU A 55 23.26 -1.04 1.97
N LYS A 56 22.09 -0.42 1.81
CA LYS A 56 21.95 0.99 1.42
C LYS A 56 22.71 1.90 2.38
N LYS A 57 22.55 1.70 3.68
CA LYS A 57 23.22 2.48 4.74
C LYS A 57 24.73 2.28 4.72
N GLU A 58 25.20 1.03 4.58
CA GLU A 58 26.64 0.71 4.43
C GLU A 58 27.28 1.39 3.23
N GLN A 59 26.56 1.43 2.09
CA GLN A 59 26.99 2.10 0.86
C GLN A 59 26.84 3.63 0.92
N LYS A 60 26.36 4.19 2.04
CA LYS A 60 26.10 5.62 2.24
C LYS A 60 25.22 6.23 1.14
N LYS A 61 24.29 5.45 0.57
CA LYS A 61 23.42 5.92 -0.50
C LYS A 61 22.19 6.62 0.08
N LYS A 62 21.85 7.78 -0.48
CA LYS A 62 20.60 8.50 -0.15
C LYS A 62 19.40 7.87 -0.84
N PHE A 63 19.58 7.35 -2.04
CA PHE A 63 18.53 6.75 -2.87
C PHE A 63 18.79 5.26 -3.11
N PRO A 64 17.72 4.50 -3.38
CA PRO A 64 16.31 4.92 -3.33
C PRO A 64 15.85 5.23 -1.90
N VAL A 65 14.91 6.18 -1.74
CA VAL A 65 14.17 6.33 -0.49
C VAL A 65 13.37 5.05 -0.27
N THR A 66 13.54 4.42 0.88
CA THR A 66 12.88 3.16 1.22
C THR A 66 11.62 3.41 2.03
N LYS A 67 10.49 2.96 1.53
CA LYS A 67 9.20 3.04 2.20
C LYS A 67 8.63 1.66 2.46
N ILE A 68 8.10 1.45 3.65
CA ILE A 68 7.27 0.29 3.98
C ILE A 68 5.80 0.71 4.09
N GLN A 69 4.90 -0.09 3.55
CA GLN A 69 3.48 0.22 3.56
C GLN A 69 2.65 -0.97 4.01
N MET A 70 1.69 -0.72 4.92
CA MET A 70 0.67 -1.66 5.34
C MET A 70 -0.72 -1.13 5.01
N VAL A 71 -1.61 -2.01 4.55
CA VAL A 71 -3.03 -1.70 4.42
C VAL A 71 -3.74 -2.08 5.72
N ILE A 72 -4.54 -1.12 6.23
CA ILE A 72 -5.33 -1.33 7.44
C ILE A 72 -6.62 -2.06 7.08
N THR A 73 -6.80 -3.21 7.71
CA THR A 73 -8.01 -4.03 7.65
C THR A 73 -8.53 -4.27 9.06
N ASN A 74 -9.61 -5.03 9.20
CA ASN A 74 -10.13 -5.46 10.51
C ASN A 74 -9.08 -6.18 11.36
N GLU A 75 -8.17 -6.90 10.73
CA GLU A 75 -7.15 -7.71 11.41
C GLU A 75 -5.89 -6.90 11.68
N THR A 76 -5.42 -6.09 10.72
CA THR A 76 -4.16 -5.36 10.84
C THR A 76 -4.24 -4.11 11.71
N LYS A 77 -5.46 -3.58 11.98
CA LYS A 77 -5.63 -2.35 12.78
C LYS A 77 -5.07 -2.43 14.20
N SER A 78 -5.11 -3.60 14.81
CA SER A 78 -4.54 -3.82 16.16
C SER A 78 -3.03 -4.02 16.14
N GLU A 79 -2.44 -4.19 14.96
CA GLU A 79 -1.03 -4.51 14.77
C GLU A 79 -0.19 -3.30 14.31
N ILE A 80 -0.78 -2.10 14.28
CA ILE A 80 -0.10 -0.89 13.78
C ILE A 80 1.18 -0.61 14.58
N ASN A 81 1.14 -0.67 15.90
CA ASN A 81 2.32 -0.42 16.72
C ASN A 81 3.40 -1.47 16.44
N ASN A 82 3.04 -2.75 16.41
CA ASN A 82 3.98 -3.82 16.07
C ASN A 82 4.60 -3.62 14.68
N PHE A 83 3.81 -3.09 13.73
CA PHE A 83 4.32 -2.80 12.39
C PHE A 83 5.37 -1.68 12.41
N TYR A 84 5.17 -0.63 13.18
CA TYR A 84 6.17 0.43 13.37
C TYR A 84 7.42 -0.13 14.04
N ASP A 85 7.28 -0.87 15.16
CA ASP A 85 8.39 -1.47 15.91
C ASP A 85 9.27 -2.40 15.03
N LEU A 86 8.67 -3.05 14.03
CA LEU A 86 9.41 -3.92 13.11
C LEU A 86 10.34 -3.15 12.16
N PHE A 87 10.00 -1.92 11.78
CA PHE A 87 10.64 -1.27 10.62
C PHE A 87 11.29 0.07 10.92
N GLU A 88 10.93 0.77 12.00
CA GLU A 88 11.36 2.14 12.28
C GLU A 88 12.88 2.34 12.34
N ASP A 89 13.63 1.32 12.71
CA ASP A 89 15.09 1.41 12.86
C ASP A 89 15.85 1.47 11.53
N PHE A 90 15.25 1.07 10.41
CA PHE A 90 16.03 0.87 9.18
C PHE A 90 15.37 1.32 7.88
N VAL A 91 14.06 1.59 7.84
CA VAL A 91 13.41 2.20 6.66
C VAL A 91 13.36 3.73 6.78
N ASP A 92 13.30 4.42 5.64
CA ASP A 92 13.25 5.88 5.65
C ASP A 92 11.82 6.41 5.92
N ASP A 93 10.77 5.66 5.53
CA ASP A 93 9.37 6.08 5.66
C ASP A 93 8.46 4.88 5.94
N ILE A 94 7.55 5.04 6.91
CA ILE A 94 6.53 4.05 7.26
C ILE A 94 5.15 4.65 7.01
N THR A 95 4.35 3.95 6.23
CA THR A 95 2.98 4.39 5.92
C THR A 95 1.98 3.30 6.21
N VAL A 96 0.92 3.65 6.90
CA VAL A 96 -0.28 2.82 7.03
C VAL A 96 -1.42 3.49 6.26
N THR A 97 -2.07 2.74 5.38
CA THR A 97 -3.15 3.27 4.54
C THR A 97 -4.44 2.52 4.80
N PRO A 98 -5.58 3.20 4.85
CA PRO A 98 -6.86 2.50 4.95
C PRO A 98 -7.08 1.62 3.71
N TYR A 99 -7.77 0.51 3.89
CA TYR A 99 -8.26 -0.27 2.77
C TYR A 99 -9.18 0.60 1.90
N GLN A 100 -8.98 0.55 0.60
CA GLN A 100 -9.82 1.22 -0.37
C GLN A 100 -10.42 0.18 -1.32
N GLU A 101 -11.74 0.11 -1.37
CA GLU A 101 -12.43 -0.66 -2.38
C GLU A 101 -12.26 0.02 -3.75
N ARG A 102 -11.73 -0.73 -4.69
CA ARG A 102 -11.42 -0.24 -6.05
C ARG A 102 -12.36 -0.81 -7.12
N GLY A 103 -13.60 -1.08 -6.75
CA GLY A 103 -14.62 -1.57 -7.68
C GLY A 103 -14.60 -3.09 -7.90
N GLY A 104 -13.84 -3.86 -7.10
CA GLY A 104 -13.76 -5.32 -7.22
C GLY A 104 -14.71 -6.11 -6.34
N GLY A 105 -15.32 -5.49 -5.34
CA GLY A 105 -16.18 -6.17 -4.37
C GLY A 105 -15.49 -7.29 -3.58
N LEU A 106 -14.15 -7.19 -3.43
CA LEU A 106 -13.32 -8.29 -2.93
C LEU A 106 -13.22 -8.37 -1.41
N ALA A 107 -13.67 -7.36 -0.68
CA ALA A 107 -13.59 -7.37 0.76
C ALA A 107 -14.82 -6.73 1.41
N ASP A 108 -15.42 -7.47 2.32
CA ASP A 108 -16.37 -6.96 3.29
C ASP A 108 -15.56 -6.16 4.34
N VAL A 109 -15.46 -4.87 4.14
CA VAL A 109 -14.85 -3.98 5.15
C VAL A 109 -15.97 -3.36 5.95
N ASP A 110 -16.03 -3.76 7.20
CA ASP A 110 -17.02 -3.34 8.17
C ASP A 110 -17.04 -1.80 8.30
N GLU A 111 -18.22 -1.16 8.24
CA GLU A 111 -18.36 0.31 8.40
C GLU A 111 -17.72 0.82 9.70
N ILE A 112 -17.79 0.01 10.77
CA ILE A 112 -17.16 0.30 12.06
C ILE A 112 -15.64 0.53 11.95
N VAL A 113 -14.99 -0.15 11.01
CA VAL A 113 -13.55 0.03 10.77
C VAL A 113 -13.25 1.35 10.09
N GLN A 114 -14.08 1.73 9.13
CA GLN A 114 -13.91 3.01 8.43
C GLN A 114 -14.04 4.19 9.39
N ASP A 115 -15.00 4.15 10.33
CA ASP A 115 -15.18 5.22 11.31
C ASP A 115 -14.05 5.27 12.35
N LYS A 116 -13.56 4.12 12.82
CA LYS A 116 -12.38 4.07 13.70
C LYS A 116 -11.12 4.56 13.00
N LEU A 117 -10.95 4.27 11.71
CA LEU A 117 -9.84 4.79 10.91
C LEU A 117 -9.92 6.29 10.73
N LYS A 118 -11.11 6.85 10.45
CA LYS A 118 -11.32 8.31 10.39
C LYS A 118 -10.94 8.97 11.70
N GLN A 119 -11.34 8.39 12.84
CA GLN A 119 -10.99 8.89 14.17
C GLN A 119 -9.48 8.81 14.43
N TYR A 120 -8.83 7.71 14.04
CA TYR A 120 -7.39 7.54 14.17
C TYR A 120 -6.61 8.58 13.36
N PHE A 121 -6.97 8.79 12.10
CA PHE A 121 -6.32 9.79 11.24
C PHE A 121 -6.55 11.21 11.77
N LYS A 122 -7.76 11.53 12.23
CA LYS A 122 -8.06 12.83 12.84
C LYS A 122 -7.27 13.08 14.12
N LYS A 123 -7.13 12.04 14.97
CA LYS A 123 -6.38 12.13 16.23
C LYS A 123 -4.88 12.34 16.02
N ASN A 124 -4.31 11.82 14.93
CA ASN A 124 -2.87 11.89 14.64
C ASN A 124 -2.51 12.96 13.60
N ASP A 125 -3.45 13.89 13.30
CA ASP A 125 -3.27 14.98 12.33
C ASP A 125 -2.78 14.52 10.94
N LEU A 126 -3.13 13.29 10.58
CA LEU A 126 -2.83 12.71 9.28
C LEU A 126 -3.86 13.23 8.28
N ASN A 127 -3.51 14.31 7.57
CA ASN A 127 -4.34 14.88 6.53
C ASN A 127 -4.54 13.90 5.38
N HIS A 128 -5.71 13.27 5.34
CA HIS A 128 -6.13 12.46 4.22
C HIS A 128 -7.02 13.27 3.29
N ASP A 129 -6.42 13.85 2.25
CA ASP A 129 -7.13 14.51 1.13
C ASP A 129 -7.79 13.52 0.16
N THR A 130 -8.05 12.28 0.58
CA THR A 130 -8.75 11.31 -0.26
C THR A 130 -10.26 11.43 -0.07
N PRO A 131 -11.02 11.70 -1.13
CA PRO A 131 -12.46 11.68 -1.06
C PRO A 131 -12.94 10.24 -0.86
N TYR A 132 -13.41 9.93 0.35
CA TYR A 132 -14.00 8.63 0.63
C TYR A 132 -15.41 8.57 0.07
N LEU A 133 -15.67 7.55 -0.74
CA LEU A 133 -17.01 7.09 -1.02
C LEU A 133 -17.39 6.10 0.09
N SER A 134 -18.27 6.51 0.99
CA SER A 134 -18.87 5.60 1.96
C SER A 134 -20.14 5.04 1.33
N LYS A 135 -20.27 3.72 1.29
CA LYS A 135 -21.47 3.02 0.84
C LYS A 135 -22.26 2.64 2.08
N GLY A 136 -23.15 3.52 2.53
CA GLY A 136 -24.16 3.20 3.54
C GLY A 136 -25.54 3.20 2.86
N ASP A 137 -26.39 2.21 3.13
CA ASP A 137 -27.78 2.09 2.65
C ASP A 137 -27.95 2.35 1.14
N ASN A 138 -27.08 1.83 0.29
CA ASN A 138 -27.05 2.07 -1.15
C ASN A 138 -26.88 3.55 -1.56
N LYS A 139 -26.52 4.44 -0.66
CA LYS A 139 -26.22 5.84 -0.97
C LYS A 139 -24.72 6.05 -1.07
N ILE A 140 -24.31 6.74 -2.11
CA ILE A 140 -22.92 7.18 -2.30
C ILE A 140 -22.83 8.58 -1.70
N PHE A 141 -22.04 8.74 -0.63
CA PHE A 141 -21.76 10.05 -0.06
C PHE A 141 -20.48 10.60 -0.68
N VAL A 142 -20.57 11.78 -1.23
CA VAL A 142 -19.41 12.54 -1.73
C VAL A 142 -19.10 13.62 -0.70
N SER A 143 -17.83 13.72 -0.24
CA SER A 143 -17.46 14.76 0.70
C SER A 143 -17.69 16.15 0.10
N GLU A 144 -18.16 17.11 0.91
CA GLU A 144 -18.45 18.49 0.47
C GLU A 144 -17.20 19.20 -0.10
N GLY A 145 -16.00 18.79 0.32
CA GLY A 145 -14.72 19.34 -0.15
C GLY A 145 -14.11 18.64 -1.37
N ARG A 146 -14.88 17.87 -2.14
CA ARG A 146 -14.34 17.11 -3.27
C ARG A 146 -13.79 18.02 -4.37
N LYS A 147 -12.49 17.95 -4.58
CA LYS A 147 -11.83 18.55 -5.74
C LYS A 147 -11.85 17.57 -6.93
N PRO A 148 -11.82 18.05 -8.17
CA PRO A 148 -11.63 17.19 -9.34
C PRO A 148 -10.39 16.34 -9.18
N CYS A 149 -10.49 15.04 -9.51
CA CYS A 149 -9.34 14.15 -9.50
C CYS A 149 -8.52 14.37 -10.78
N TYR A 150 -7.28 14.78 -10.62
CA TYR A 150 -6.36 14.99 -11.75
C TYR A 150 -5.66 13.70 -12.21
N GLN A 151 -5.83 12.57 -11.51
CA GLN A 151 -5.15 11.31 -11.84
C GLN A 151 -5.41 10.83 -13.28
N PRO A 152 -6.65 10.89 -13.82
CA PRO A 152 -6.90 10.50 -15.20
C PRO A 152 -6.17 11.36 -16.24
N LEU A 153 -5.77 12.58 -15.87
CA LEU A 153 -5.01 13.50 -16.73
C LEU A 153 -3.50 13.32 -16.62
N GLN A 154 -3.04 12.63 -15.59
CA GLN A 154 -1.61 12.47 -15.27
C GLN A 154 -1.12 11.04 -15.46
N ARG A 155 -2.01 10.05 -15.41
CA ARG A 155 -1.66 8.63 -15.41
C ARG A 155 -2.60 7.84 -16.30
N LEU A 156 -2.03 6.90 -17.02
CA LEU A 156 -2.74 5.89 -17.78
C LEU A 156 -2.64 4.57 -17.01
N MET A 157 -3.77 3.91 -16.76
CA MET A 157 -3.80 2.59 -16.16
C MET A 157 -4.05 1.56 -17.25
N ILE A 158 -3.10 0.67 -17.46
CA ILE A 158 -3.19 -0.41 -18.43
C ILE A 158 -3.20 -1.72 -17.66
N THR A 159 -4.19 -2.55 -17.91
CA THR A 159 -4.29 -3.87 -17.31
C THR A 159 -3.40 -4.87 -18.04
N PHE A 160 -3.17 -6.05 -17.44
CA PHE A 160 -2.31 -7.09 -18.01
C PHE A 160 -2.78 -7.62 -19.38
N ASN A 161 -4.05 -7.45 -19.73
CA ASN A 161 -4.66 -7.83 -20.99
C ASN A 161 -4.80 -6.66 -21.99
N GLY A 162 -4.12 -5.55 -21.74
CA GLY A 162 -4.08 -4.40 -22.63
C GLY A 162 -5.26 -3.44 -22.55
N MET A 163 -6.24 -3.67 -21.65
CA MET A 163 -7.34 -2.72 -21.44
C MET A 163 -6.83 -1.44 -20.80
N VAL A 164 -7.28 -0.30 -21.30
CA VAL A 164 -6.97 1.00 -20.73
C VAL A 164 -8.13 1.46 -19.86
N ALA A 165 -7.96 1.44 -18.55
CA ALA A 165 -8.97 1.87 -17.60
C ALA A 165 -8.95 3.40 -17.45
N MET A 166 -10.14 4.00 -17.36
CA MET A 166 -10.30 5.44 -17.20
C MET A 166 -9.73 5.96 -15.85
N CYS A 167 -9.73 5.13 -14.83
CA CYS A 167 -9.40 5.54 -13.46
C CYS A 167 -8.58 4.46 -12.74
N CYS A 168 -7.60 4.87 -11.93
CA CYS A 168 -6.83 3.96 -11.09
C CYS A 168 -7.67 3.28 -9.98
N MET A 169 -8.89 3.74 -9.73
CA MET A 169 -9.87 3.12 -8.83
C MET A 169 -10.79 2.12 -9.53
N ASP A 170 -10.73 2.05 -10.86
CA ASP A 170 -11.48 1.09 -11.67
C ASP A 170 -10.66 -0.18 -11.90
N TRP A 171 -10.46 -0.93 -10.85
CA TRP A 171 -9.62 -2.13 -10.87
C TRP A 171 -10.12 -3.21 -11.83
N GLY A 172 -11.42 -3.31 -12.00
CA GLY A 172 -12.06 -4.24 -12.95
C GLY A 172 -12.07 -3.74 -14.39
N ALA A 173 -11.52 -2.54 -14.67
CA ALA A 173 -11.60 -1.86 -15.96
C ALA A 173 -13.03 -1.82 -16.53
N GLN A 174 -14.03 -1.61 -15.65
CA GLN A 174 -15.44 -1.53 -16.02
C GLN A 174 -15.71 -0.33 -16.96
N HIS A 175 -14.88 0.70 -16.86
CA HIS A 175 -14.88 1.87 -17.72
C HIS A 175 -13.61 1.86 -18.59
N CYS A 176 -13.54 0.88 -19.50
CA CYS A 176 -12.45 0.79 -20.46
C CYS A 176 -12.59 1.91 -21.52
N VAL A 177 -11.52 2.67 -21.73
CA VAL A 177 -11.46 3.77 -22.70
C VAL A 177 -10.67 3.41 -23.96
N GLY A 178 -10.06 2.24 -24.02
CA GLY A 178 -9.31 1.74 -25.16
C GLY A 178 -8.55 0.46 -24.88
N TYR A 179 -7.82 0.00 -25.88
CA TYR A 179 -6.95 -1.19 -25.81
C TYR A 179 -5.60 -0.85 -26.44
N LEU A 180 -4.55 -1.44 -25.88
CA LEU A 180 -3.21 -1.47 -26.47
C LEU A 180 -2.93 -2.82 -27.11
#